data_eb0a30ed702383dfede5b9ee7d5c091c
#
_entry.id   eb0a30ed702383dfede5b9ee7d5c091c
#
_cell.length_a   1.000
_cell.length_b   1.000
_cell.length_c   1.000
_cell.angle_alpha   90.00
_cell.angle_beta   90.00
_cell.angle_gamma   90.00
#
_symmetry.space_group_name_H-M   'P 1'
#
loop_
_entity.id
_entity.type
_entity.pdbx_description
1 polymer ?
#
loop_
_entity_poly.entity_id
_entity_poly.type
_entity_poly.pdbx_seq_one_letter_code
_entity_poly.pdbx_strand_id
1 'polypeptide(L)'
;MVSRRRIAVYDLYWETYGGGEQVDGTIAQVLAEDGHDVTLLGPNPPDVGRTLERLGVDLSACDYRRVTDDAEASAASADFDVFVNGTYLSRCENRAALGYYYVHFPQSPPTRLDAVRNRVAIGGVKALSLVPGELPLRLREVQAGFDRRVQRTHHLASYRRFFANSAFTARWTERLWSVPAEVLYPPVRPMAEPGPKSPTILSLGRFFDPAFGHSKKQAELLEAFGTLERAGAAPGWELALVGGCDATNREYALAVRLAALGRPVQVHVNAPGALVARLLRESSVYWHGAGFGEDPDRHPERFEHFGIALVEAMAAGAVPVVYGAAGPAEIVRDGVDGRHWHSVEELVAITAGLVADPAELARLGAAARLRALDFGVDRFRRELTAALEADLAGL
;
A
#
# COMPACT_ATOMS: atom_id res chain seq x y z
N MET A 1 -5.35 -23.48 24.16
CA MET A 1 -6.07 -23.39 22.87
C MET A 1 -7.06 -22.25 22.98
N VAL A 2 -6.93 -21.24 22.12
CA VAL A 2 -7.90 -20.13 22.05
C VAL A 2 -9.24 -20.72 21.58
N SER A 3 -10.35 -20.32 22.23
CA SER A 3 -11.67 -20.78 21.80
C SER A 3 -11.97 -20.28 20.40
N ARG A 4 -12.52 -21.16 19.53
CA ARG A 4 -12.97 -20.83 18.20
C ARG A 4 -13.92 -19.60 18.22
N ARG A 5 -13.68 -18.63 17.36
CA ARG A 5 -14.43 -17.37 17.28
C ARG A 5 -14.98 -17.18 15.86
N ARG A 6 -16.11 -16.51 15.75
CA ARG A 6 -16.65 -16.04 14.49
C ARG A 6 -16.04 -14.67 14.20
N ILE A 7 -15.29 -14.56 13.10
CA ILE A 7 -14.54 -13.35 12.75
C ILE A 7 -14.98 -12.88 11.37
N ALA A 8 -15.29 -11.60 11.23
CA ALA A 8 -15.52 -10.98 9.95
C ALA A 8 -14.32 -10.12 9.54
N VAL A 9 -13.90 -10.25 8.27
CA VAL A 9 -12.92 -9.36 7.65
C VAL A 9 -13.60 -8.61 6.51
N TYR A 10 -13.66 -7.29 6.63
CA TYR A 10 -14.39 -6.41 5.72
C TYR A 10 -13.45 -5.63 4.82
N ASP A 11 -13.64 -5.81 3.51
CA ASP A 11 -13.03 -4.99 2.47
C ASP A 11 -13.99 -4.81 1.27
N LEU A 12 -14.10 -3.57 0.79
CA LEU A 12 -14.89 -3.22 -0.40
C LEU A 12 -14.16 -3.50 -1.72
N TYR A 13 -12.86 -3.81 -1.66
CA TYR A 13 -11.98 -3.83 -2.83
C TYR A 13 -11.37 -5.20 -3.13
N TRP A 14 -11.96 -6.30 -2.66
CA TRP A 14 -11.44 -7.68 -2.84
C TRP A 14 -10.98 -8.03 -4.26
N GLU A 15 -11.52 -7.35 -5.29
CA GLU A 15 -11.21 -7.61 -6.70
C GLU A 15 -10.04 -6.78 -7.26
N THR A 16 -9.43 -5.87 -6.46
CA THR A 16 -8.34 -5.00 -6.98
C THR A 16 -6.97 -5.66 -6.94
N TYR A 17 -6.78 -6.68 -6.10
CA TYR A 17 -5.54 -7.44 -5.93
C TYR A 17 -4.32 -6.55 -5.64
N GLY A 18 -4.50 -5.52 -4.81
CA GLY A 18 -3.45 -4.61 -4.39
C GLY A 18 -2.87 -4.95 -3.02
N GLY A 19 -2.09 -4.02 -2.47
CA GLY A 19 -1.46 -4.20 -1.16
C GLY A 19 -2.45 -4.22 0.00
N GLY A 20 -3.62 -3.55 -0.12
CA GLY A 20 -4.69 -3.60 0.87
C GLY A 20 -5.27 -5.01 0.97
N GLU A 21 -5.70 -5.55 -0.16
CA GLU A 21 -6.30 -6.88 -0.25
C GLU A 21 -5.31 -8.00 0.12
N GLN A 22 -4.01 -7.76 -0.09
CA GLN A 22 -2.97 -8.67 0.42
C GLN A 22 -2.94 -8.72 1.95
N VAL A 23 -3.07 -7.57 2.61
CA VAL A 23 -3.13 -7.48 4.08
C VAL A 23 -4.40 -8.14 4.61
N ASP A 24 -5.56 -7.72 4.11
CA ASP A 24 -6.85 -8.18 4.59
C ASP A 24 -7.07 -9.67 4.34
N GLY A 25 -6.63 -10.13 3.17
CA GLY A 25 -6.63 -11.55 2.85
C GLY A 25 -5.67 -12.35 3.73
N THR A 26 -4.48 -11.80 4.05
CA THR A 26 -3.57 -12.50 4.98
C THR A 26 -4.12 -12.51 6.40
N ILE A 27 -4.81 -11.44 6.87
CA ILE A 27 -5.53 -11.46 8.14
C ILE A 27 -6.54 -12.61 8.14
N ALA A 28 -7.37 -12.70 7.11
CA ALA A 28 -8.39 -13.74 7.00
C ALA A 28 -7.78 -15.15 6.97
N GLN A 29 -6.74 -15.36 6.14
CA GLN A 29 -6.03 -16.64 6.05
C GLN A 29 -5.44 -17.06 7.39
N VAL A 30 -4.69 -16.16 8.05
CA VAL A 30 -4.03 -16.45 9.34
C VAL A 30 -5.05 -16.86 10.40
N LEU A 31 -6.16 -16.12 10.51
CA LEU A 31 -7.19 -16.37 11.51
C LEU A 31 -7.95 -17.69 11.21
N ALA A 32 -8.17 -18.02 9.93
CA ALA A 32 -8.76 -19.30 9.54
C ALA A 32 -7.83 -20.49 9.83
N GLU A 33 -6.53 -20.35 9.54
CA GLU A 33 -5.50 -21.35 9.85
C GLU A 33 -5.30 -21.55 11.37
N ASP A 34 -5.54 -20.50 12.18
CA ASP A 34 -5.53 -20.58 13.66
C ASP A 34 -6.83 -21.21 14.23
N GLY A 35 -7.76 -21.62 13.36
CA GLY A 35 -8.95 -22.42 13.70
C GLY A 35 -10.20 -21.59 14.02
N HIS A 36 -10.25 -20.33 13.64
CA HIS A 36 -11.43 -19.48 13.75
C HIS A 36 -12.37 -19.65 12.55
N ASP A 37 -13.64 -19.29 12.73
CA ASP A 37 -14.64 -19.20 11.65
C ASP A 37 -14.56 -17.83 11.00
N VAL A 38 -13.93 -17.74 9.84
CA VAL A 38 -13.70 -16.45 9.16
C VAL A 38 -14.68 -16.26 8.01
N THR A 39 -15.35 -15.11 8.00
CA THR A 39 -16.25 -14.68 6.92
C THR A 39 -15.73 -13.39 6.28
N LEU A 40 -15.55 -13.41 4.98
CA LEU A 40 -15.20 -12.23 4.19
C LEU A 40 -16.46 -11.42 3.91
N LEU A 41 -16.41 -10.11 4.19
CA LEU A 41 -17.49 -9.18 3.88
C LEU A 41 -17.06 -8.26 2.74
N GLY A 42 -17.90 -8.11 1.72
CA GLY A 42 -17.63 -7.23 0.56
C GLY A 42 -18.72 -7.30 -0.49
N PRO A 43 -18.66 -6.47 -1.55
CA PRO A 43 -19.71 -6.41 -2.57
C PRO A 43 -19.76 -7.64 -3.46
N ASN A 44 -18.61 -8.26 -3.72
CA ASN A 44 -18.43 -9.46 -4.52
C ASN A 44 -17.50 -10.45 -3.82
N PRO A 45 -17.71 -11.77 -3.99
CA PRO A 45 -16.78 -12.76 -3.44
C PRO A 45 -15.43 -12.65 -4.16
N PRO A 46 -14.30 -12.69 -3.40
CA PRO A 46 -12.99 -12.76 -4.04
C PRO A 46 -12.85 -14.04 -4.87
N ASP A 47 -12.20 -13.95 -6.01
CA ASP A 47 -11.77 -15.11 -6.77
C ASP A 47 -10.59 -15.77 -6.04
N VAL A 48 -10.86 -16.87 -5.34
CA VAL A 48 -9.87 -17.57 -4.49
C VAL A 48 -8.64 -18.01 -5.29
N GLY A 49 -8.84 -18.55 -6.51
CA GLY A 49 -7.73 -18.99 -7.36
C GLY A 49 -6.85 -17.82 -7.79
N ARG A 50 -7.45 -16.74 -8.20
CA ARG A 50 -6.74 -15.53 -8.62
C ARG A 50 -6.08 -14.79 -7.46
N THR A 51 -6.70 -14.79 -6.28
CA THR A 51 -6.11 -14.25 -5.06
C THR A 51 -4.85 -15.01 -4.66
N LEU A 52 -4.92 -16.35 -4.71
CA LEU A 52 -3.77 -17.22 -4.47
C LEU A 52 -2.66 -16.99 -5.51
N GLU A 53 -3.00 -16.93 -6.80
CA GLU A 53 -2.03 -16.71 -7.88
C GLU A 53 -1.33 -15.34 -7.76
N ARG A 54 -2.09 -14.26 -7.48
CA ARG A 54 -1.57 -12.89 -7.51
C ARG A 54 -0.97 -12.41 -6.21
N LEU A 55 -1.57 -12.79 -5.08
CA LEU A 55 -1.20 -12.29 -3.75
C LEU A 55 -0.56 -13.36 -2.88
N GLY A 56 -0.57 -14.63 -3.30
CA GLY A 56 -0.11 -15.75 -2.50
C GLY A 56 -1.00 -16.02 -1.27
N VAL A 57 -2.25 -15.55 -1.28
CA VAL A 57 -3.20 -15.63 -0.16
C VAL A 57 -4.25 -16.68 -0.46
N ASP A 58 -4.38 -17.68 0.41
CA ASP A 58 -5.39 -18.73 0.32
C ASP A 58 -6.62 -18.38 1.17
N LEU A 59 -7.73 -18.10 0.50
CA LEU A 59 -9.02 -17.80 1.11
C LEU A 59 -10.00 -18.97 1.07
N SER A 60 -9.56 -20.17 0.69
CA SER A 60 -10.41 -21.36 0.50
C SER A 60 -11.11 -21.83 1.78
N ALA A 61 -10.56 -21.51 2.95
CA ALA A 61 -11.12 -21.83 4.26
C ALA A 61 -12.08 -20.75 4.81
N CYS A 62 -12.29 -19.66 4.07
CA CYS A 62 -13.13 -18.54 4.51
C CYS A 62 -14.52 -18.63 3.87
N ASP A 63 -15.54 -18.33 4.67
CA ASP A 63 -16.89 -18.07 4.16
C ASP A 63 -16.99 -16.68 3.54
N TYR A 64 -18.08 -16.43 2.80
CA TYR A 64 -18.35 -15.12 2.21
C TYR A 64 -19.79 -14.69 2.50
N ARG A 65 -19.96 -13.39 2.85
CA ARG A 65 -21.25 -12.73 2.99
C ARG A 65 -21.22 -11.41 2.24
N ARG A 66 -22.16 -11.21 1.35
CA ARG A 66 -22.28 -9.97 0.59
C ARG A 66 -22.70 -8.80 1.48
N VAL A 67 -21.93 -7.71 1.41
CA VAL A 67 -22.24 -6.37 1.92
C VAL A 67 -21.77 -5.35 0.90
N THR A 68 -22.55 -4.30 0.65
CA THR A 68 -22.27 -3.37 -0.46
C THR A 68 -21.73 -2.02 0.01
N ASP A 69 -21.86 -1.73 1.30
CA ASP A 69 -21.40 -0.47 1.89
C ASP A 69 -21.11 -0.60 3.40
N ASP A 70 -20.60 0.49 3.99
CA ASP A 70 -20.27 0.58 5.41
C ASP A 70 -21.49 0.37 6.34
N ALA A 71 -22.71 0.72 5.92
CA ALA A 71 -23.90 0.57 6.75
C ALA A 71 -24.33 -0.90 6.85
N GLU A 72 -24.31 -1.62 5.73
CA GLU A 72 -24.56 -3.07 5.70
C GLU A 72 -23.47 -3.83 6.45
N ALA A 73 -22.20 -3.45 6.28
CA ALA A 73 -21.08 -4.06 7.00
C ALA A 73 -21.19 -3.83 8.52
N SER A 74 -21.55 -2.62 8.94
CA SER A 74 -21.81 -2.30 10.34
C SER A 74 -22.94 -3.15 10.93
N ALA A 75 -24.05 -3.30 10.20
CA ALA A 75 -25.16 -4.15 10.66
C ALA A 75 -24.72 -5.62 10.76
N ALA A 76 -23.99 -6.12 9.75
CA ALA A 76 -23.50 -7.48 9.70
C ALA A 76 -22.48 -7.80 10.81
N SER A 77 -21.65 -6.81 11.23
CA SER A 77 -20.64 -7.01 12.25
C SER A 77 -21.19 -7.46 13.60
N ALA A 78 -22.47 -7.17 13.90
CA ALA A 78 -23.14 -7.60 15.12
C ALA A 78 -23.28 -9.13 15.25
N ASP A 79 -23.16 -9.88 14.16
CA ASP A 79 -23.28 -11.33 14.14
C ASP A 79 -21.95 -12.04 14.48
N PHE A 80 -20.86 -11.30 14.68
CA PHE A 80 -19.51 -11.82 14.87
C PHE A 80 -18.94 -11.48 16.23
N ASP A 81 -17.98 -12.26 16.69
CA ASP A 81 -17.25 -12.00 17.94
C ASP A 81 -16.16 -10.94 17.72
N VAL A 82 -15.53 -10.96 16.54
CA VAL A 82 -14.49 -10.02 16.13
C VAL A 82 -14.81 -9.49 14.73
N PHE A 83 -14.62 -8.19 14.55
CA PHE A 83 -14.77 -7.53 13.26
C PHE A 83 -13.47 -6.80 12.91
N VAL A 84 -12.88 -7.13 11.76
CA VAL A 84 -11.69 -6.49 11.23
C VAL A 84 -12.08 -5.66 10.01
N ASN A 85 -11.87 -4.35 10.09
CA ASN A 85 -12.10 -3.41 8.99
C ASN A 85 -10.78 -3.09 8.30
N GLY A 86 -10.56 -3.62 7.11
CA GLY A 86 -9.42 -3.32 6.25
C GLY A 86 -9.73 -2.34 5.13
N THR A 87 -11.00 -1.99 4.93
CA THR A 87 -11.41 -1.10 3.84
C THR A 87 -10.78 0.29 3.96
N TYR A 88 -10.12 0.72 2.89
CA TYR A 88 -9.51 2.06 2.85
C TYR A 88 -10.53 3.16 3.06
N LEU A 89 -10.30 4.00 4.08
CA LEU A 89 -11.15 5.15 4.46
C LEU A 89 -12.60 4.79 4.79
N SER A 90 -12.87 3.57 5.24
CA SER A 90 -14.19 3.14 5.69
C SER A 90 -14.67 3.94 6.90
N ARG A 91 -15.98 4.16 6.97
CA ARG A 91 -16.67 4.75 8.12
C ARG A 91 -17.59 3.74 8.81
N CYS A 92 -17.38 2.48 8.56
CA CYS A 92 -18.11 1.40 9.17
C CYS A 92 -17.97 1.46 10.70
N GLU A 93 -19.08 1.43 11.43
CA GLU A 93 -19.08 1.25 12.88
C GLU A 93 -18.99 -0.23 13.21
N ASN A 94 -18.09 -0.60 14.09
CA ASN A 94 -18.05 -1.95 14.63
C ASN A 94 -19.20 -2.17 15.63
N ARG A 95 -19.90 -3.29 15.52
CA ARG A 95 -20.92 -3.77 16.48
C ARG A 95 -20.60 -5.15 17.07
N ALA A 96 -19.48 -5.76 16.65
CA ALA A 96 -18.96 -6.96 17.30
C ALA A 96 -18.39 -6.64 18.69
N ALA A 97 -18.17 -7.67 19.50
CA ALA A 97 -17.55 -7.50 20.83
C ALA A 97 -16.15 -6.89 20.74
N LEU A 98 -15.37 -7.28 19.71
CA LEU A 98 -14.07 -6.69 19.39
C LEU A 98 -14.08 -6.12 17.96
N GLY A 99 -13.56 -4.89 17.82
CA GLY A 99 -13.36 -4.25 16.52
C GLY A 99 -11.90 -3.88 16.32
N TYR A 100 -11.33 -4.27 15.18
CA TYR A 100 -10.01 -3.87 14.73
C TYR A 100 -10.12 -3.07 13.45
N TYR A 101 -9.34 -2.00 13.34
CA TYR A 101 -9.25 -1.19 12.13
C TYR A 101 -7.82 -1.19 11.60
N TYR A 102 -7.61 -1.66 10.37
CA TYR A 102 -6.32 -1.58 9.69
C TYR A 102 -6.23 -0.30 8.88
N VAL A 103 -5.36 0.61 9.29
CA VAL A 103 -5.21 1.95 8.72
C VAL A 103 -4.13 1.93 7.64
N HIS A 104 -4.54 2.03 6.38
CA HIS A 104 -3.60 2.17 5.27
C HIS A 104 -2.97 3.56 5.23
N PHE A 105 -3.77 4.60 5.34
CA PHE A 105 -3.38 5.96 5.64
C PHE A 105 -4.62 6.79 6.05
N PRO A 106 -4.53 7.62 7.12
CA PRO A 106 -5.65 8.44 7.57
C PRO A 106 -5.84 9.66 6.67
N GLN A 107 -7.09 10.06 6.44
CA GLN A 107 -7.40 11.36 5.84
C GLN A 107 -7.58 12.43 6.91
N SER A 108 -7.21 13.68 6.59
CA SER A 108 -7.47 14.82 7.47
C SER A 108 -8.98 15.01 7.63
N PRO A 109 -9.51 15.15 8.87
CA PRO A 109 -10.88 15.55 9.07
C PRO A 109 -11.07 16.97 8.51
N PRO A 110 -12.24 17.29 7.93
CA PRO A 110 -12.51 18.60 7.39
C PRO A 110 -12.45 19.65 8.51
N THR A 111 -11.94 20.85 8.20
CA THR A 111 -11.99 21.98 9.12
C THR A 111 -13.44 22.36 9.44
N ARG A 112 -13.68 23.08 10.54
CA ARG A 112 -15.04 23.57 10.88
C ARG A 112 -15.66 24.40 9.74
N LEU A 113 -14.82 25.15 9.02
CA LEU A 113 -15.25 25.95 7.85
C LEU A 113 -15.65 25.05 6.69
N ASP A 114 -14.87 24.00 6.41
CA ASP A 114 -15.20 23.02 5.40
C ASP A 114 -16.47 22.22 5.75
N ALA A 115 -16.67 21.90 7.04
CA ALA A 115 -17.87 21.26 7.51
C ALA A 115 -19.15 22.12 7.29
N VAL A 116 -19.05 23.43 7.50
CA VAL A 116 -20.16 24.37 7.22
C VAL A 116 -20.42 24.49 5.73
N ARG A 117 -19.38 24.68 4.91
CA ARG A 117 -19.49 24.72 3.44
C ARG A 117 -20.08 23.42 2.88
N ASN A 118 -19.67 22.30 3.42
CA ASN A 118 -20.17 20.99 3.01
C ASN A 118 -21.64 20.80 3.41
N ARG A 119 -22.08 21.25 4.61
CA ARG A 119 -23.49 21.21 5.02
C ARG A 119 -24.39 22.04 4.10
N VAL A 120 -23.93 23.23 3.71
CA VAL A 120 -24.66 24.09 2.78
C VAL A 120 -24.78 23.42 1.41
N ALA A 121 -23.70 22.83 0.92
CA ALA A 121 -23.71 22.14 -0.36
C ALA A 121 -24.57 20.86 -0.35
N ILE A 122 -24.53 20.07 0.73
CA ILE A 122 -25.39 18.90 0.92
C ILE A 122 -26.87 19.32 1.00
N GLY A 123 -27.16 20.42 1.70
CA GLY A 123 -28.50 21.01 1.74
C GLY A 123 -29.01 21.41 0.34
N GLY A 124 -28.14 22.01 -0.48
CA GLY A 124 -28.45 22.34 -1.87
C GLY A 124 -28.69 21.11 -2.76
N VAL A 125 -27.87 20.09 -2.62
CA VAL A 125 -28.02 18.82 -3.38
C VAL A 125 -29.28 18.08 -2.94
N LYS A 126 -29.62 18.04 -1.64
CA LYS A 126 -30.88 17.47 -1.15
C LYS A 126 -32.09 18.23 -1.66
N ALA A 127 -32.04 19.57 -1.73
CA ALA A 127 -33.08 20.37 -2.31
C ALA A 127 -33.28 20.06 -3.81
N LEU A 128 -32.20 19.85 -4.55
CA LEU A 128 -32.24 19.43 -5.96
C LEU A 128 -32.76 18.00 -6.16
N SER A 129 -32.60 17.10 -5.17
CA SER A 129 -33.13 15.73 -5.23
C SER A 129 -34.67 15.65 -5.00
N LEU A 130 -35.26 16.74 -4.58
CA LEU A 130 -36.73 16.88 -4.51
C LEU A 130 -37.36 17.24 -5.86
N VAL A 131 -36.56 17.52 -6.88
CA VAL A 131 -37.06 17.76 -8.24
C VAL A 131 -37.34 16.40 -8.90
N PRO A 132 -38.56 16.18 -9.46
CA PRO A 132 -38.93 14.94 -10.11
C PRO A 132 -38.04 14.71 -11.35
N GLY A 133 -37.27 13.62 -11.37
CA GLY A 133 -36.42 13.23 -12.46
C GLY A 133 -35.05 12.71 -12.00
N GLU A 134 -34.31 12.00 -12.85
CA GLU A 134 -32.96 11.53 -12.51
C GLU A 134 -31.96 12.69 -12.42
N LEU A 135 -31.25 12.79 -11.31
CA LEU A 135 -30.17 13.75 -11.14
C LEU A 135 -29.06 13.52 -12.20
N PRO A 136 -28.58 14.56 -12.89
CA PRO A 136 -27.46 14.46 -13.81
C PRO A 136 -26.24 13.82 -13.12
N LEU A 137 -25.50 12.97 -13.84
CA LEU A 137 -24.33 12.23 -13.35
C LEU A 137 -23.33 13.13 -12.58
N ARG A 138 -23.08 14.34 -13.08
CA ARG A 138 -22.20 15.33 -12.44
C ARG A 138 -22.65 15.76 -11.03
N LEU A 139 -23.95 15.80 -10.77
CA LEU A 139 -24.48 16.15 -9.45
C LEU A 139 -24.40 14.97 -8.49
N ARG A 140 -24.49 13.72 -8.97
CA ARG A 140 -24.24 12.50 -8.18
C ARG A 140 -22.78 12.40 -7.76
N GLU A 141 -21.83 12.73 -8.66
CA GLU A 141 -20.39 12.77 -8.34
C GLU A 141 -20.05 13.85 -7.32
N VAL A 142 -20.66 15.02 -7.44
CA VAL A 142 -20.52 16.11 -6.46
C VAL A 142 -21.06 15.69 -5.10
N GLN A 143 -22.23 15.05 -5.03
CA GLN A 143 -22.80 14.54 -3.80
C GLN A 143 -21.89 13.50 -3.15
N ALA A 144 -21.40 12.50 -3.90
CA ALA A 144 -20.45 11.51 -3.41
C ALA A 144 -19.10 12.12 -2.98
N GLY A 145 -18.66 13.19 -3.65
CA GLY A 145 -17.48 13.97 -3.27
C GLY A 145 -17.67 14.73 -1.96
N PHE A 146 -18.86 15.27 -1.71
CA PHE A 146 -19.21 15.96 -0.46
C PHE A 146 -19.36 14.99 0.70
N ASP A 147 -20.03 13.86 0.50
CA ASP A 147 -20.18 12.83 1.54
C ASP A 147 -18.83 12.28 1.99
N ARG A 148 -17.86 12.12 1.07
CA ARG A 148 -16.49 11.76 1.39
C ARG A 148 -15.73 12.84 2.16
N ARG A 149 -16.03 14.13 1.94
CA ARG A 149 -15.37 15.27 2.65
C ARG A 149 -15.89 15.51 4.06
N VAL A 150 -17.16 15.18 4.34
CA VAL A 150 -17.77 15.30 5.68
C VAL A 150 -17.43 14.04 6.49
N GLN A 151 -16.15 13.87 6.81
CA GLN A 151 -15.72 12.78 7.68
C GLN A 151 -16.23 13.01 9.11
N ARG A 152 -17.18 12.20 9.52
CA ARG A 152 -17.51 12.04 10.93
C ARG A 152 -16.59 10.97 11.49
N THR A 153 -15.81 11.28 12.51
CA THR A 153 -14.87 10.35 13.14
C THR A 153 -15.48 9.53 14.29
N HIS A 154 -16.80 9.65 14.51
CA HIS A 154 -17.48 8.98 15.62
C HIS A 154 -17.40 7.45 15.54
N HIS A 155 -17.35 6.87 14.33
CA HIS A 155 -17.19 5.43 14.12
C HIS A 155 -15.89 4.90 14.73
N LEU A 156 -14.83 5.73 14.84
CA LEU A 156 -13.55 5.31 15.41
C LEU A 156 -13.68 4.86 16.87
N ALA A 157 -14.61 5.45 17.62
CA ALA A 157 -14.84 5.08 19.02
C ALA A 157 -15.39 3.65 19.21
N SER A 158 -15.88 3.01 18.14
CA SER A 158 -16.38 1.64 18.16
C SER A 158 -15.28 0.57 18.05
N TYR A 159 -14.04 0.97 17.72
CA TYR A 159 -12.92 0.04 17.56
C TYR A 159 -12.08 -0.01 18.82
N ARG A 160 -11.69 -1.22 19.17
CA ARG A 160 -10.80 -1.50 20.32
C ARG A 160 -9.34 -1.20 19.97
N ARG A 161 -8.93 -1.48 18.72
CA ARG A 161 -7.54 -1.41 18.28
C ARG A 161 -7.44 -0.88 16.86
N PHE A 162 -6.42 -0.06 16.64
CA PHE A 162 -6.02 0.41 15.31
C PHE A 162 -4.64 -0.14 14.97
N PHE A 163 -4.53 -0.81 13.85
CA PHE A 163 -3.25 -1.20 13.27
C PHE A 163 -2.88 -0.24 12.15
N ALA A 164 -1.62 0.13 12.05
CA ALA A 164 -1.09 0.96 10.99
C ALA A 164 0.01 0.22 10.23
N ASN A 165 0.05 0.38 8.91
CA ASN A 165 1.01 -0.27 8.03
C ASN A 165 2.47 0.18 8.22
N SER A 166 2.72 1.21 9.02
CA SER A 166 4.05 1.76 9.32
C SER A 166 4.00 2.69 10.53
N ALA A 167 5.14 3.00 11.13
CA ALA A 167 5.23 4.02 12.17
C ALA A 167 4.90 5.42 11.62
N PHE A 168 5.20 5.68 10.33
CA PHE A 168 4.77 6.89 9.65
C PHE A 168 3.25 7.01 9.66
N THR A 169 2.54 5.99 9.24
CA THR A 169 1.07 5.96 9.25
C THR A 169 0.51 6.03 10.67
N ALA A 170 1.11 5.34 11.65
CA ALA A 170 0.68 5.40 13.04
C ALA A 170 0.74 6.82 13.61
N ARG A 171 1.85 7.54 13.39
CA ARG A 171 1.98 8.96 13.81
C ARG A 171 0.92 9.86 13.16
N TRP A 172 0.64 9.66 11.87
CA TRP A 172 -0.38 10.43 11.18
C TRP A 172 -1.80 10.07 11.63
N THR A 173 -2.06 8.80 11.97
CA THR A 173 -3.33 8.36 12.55
C THR A 173 -3.59 9.04 13.89
N GLU A 174 -2.60 9.07 14.78
CA GLU A 174 -2.71 9.79 16.04
C GLU A 174 -2.91 11.30 15.82
N ARG A 175 -2.14 11.91 14.90
CA ARG A 175 -2.23 13.35 14.60
C ARG A 175 -3.58 13.76 14.01
N LEU A 176 -4.14 12.96 13.10
CA LEU A 176 -5.35 13.31 12.35
C LEU A 176 -6.64 12.78 12.98
N TRP A 177 -6.60 11.61 13.58
CA TRP A 177 -7.78 10.96 14.16
C TRP A 177 -7.80 10.99 15.68
N SER A 178 -6.71 11.40 16.33
CA SER A 178 -6.55 11.39 17.80
C SER A 178 -6.77 10.02 18.44
N VAL A 179 -6.42 8.96 17.71
CA VAL A 179 -6.44 7.59 18.20
C VAL A 179 -5.05 6.99 18.07
N PRO A 180 -4.55 6.27 19.10
CA PRO A 180 -3.28 5.56 19.02
C PRO A 180 -3.42 4.40 18.01
N ALA A 181 -2.38 4.16 17.22
CA ALA A 181 -2.32 3.02 16.32
C ALA A 181 -1.02 2.23 16.57
N GLU A 182 -1.16 0.91 16.64
CA GLU A 182 -0.02 -0.01 16.75
C GLU A 182 0.48 -0.35 15.35
N VAL A 183 1.80 -0.46 15.22
CA VAL A 183 2.37 -0.83 13.92
C VAL A 183 2.21 -2.32 13.71
N LEU A 184 1.50 -2.69 12.64
CA LEU A 184 1.42 -4.04 12.11
C LEU A 184 1.82 -3.97 10.63
N TYR A 185 3.11 -4.17 10.35
CA TYR A 185 3.63 -4.06 8.99
C TYR A 185 2.95 -5.05 8.05
N PRO A 186 2.64 -4.64 6.79
CA PRO A 186 2.06 -5.52 5.79
C PRO A 186 2.84 -6.83 5.65
N PRO A 187 2.15 -7.97 5.50
CA PRO A 187 2.79 -9.26 5.31
C PRO A 187 3.31 -9.40 3.88
N VAL A 188 4.61 -9.30 3.69
CA VAL A 188 5.20 -9.43 2.35
C VAL A 188 5.55 -10.89 2.08
N ARG A 189 5.04 -11.40 0.95
CA ARG A 189 5.42 -12.70 0.38
C ARG A 189 6.35 -12.45 -0.79
N PRO A 190 7.57 -13.02 -0.80
CA PRO A 190 8.47 -12.84 -1.93
C PRO A 190 7.83 -13.38 -3.22
N MET A 191 7.75 -12.52 -4.26
CA MET A 191 7.28 -12.93 -5.59
C MET A 191 8.30 -13.79 -6.34
N ALA A 192 9.58 -13.73 -5.93
CA ALA A 192 10.66 -14.41 -6.60
C ALA A 192 11.74 -14.86 -5.61
N GLU A 193 12.25 -16.06 -5.84
CA GLU A 193 13.46 -16.53 -5.18
C GLU A 193 14.68 -15.75 -5.69
N PRO A 194 15.68 -15.51 -4.83
CA PRO A 194 16.93 -14.89 -5.25
C PRO A 194 17.59 -15.70 -6.38
N GLY A 195 18.16 -14.97 -7.34
CA GLY A 195 18.86 -15.56 -8.48
C GLY A 195 20.12 -14.76 -8.86
N PRO A 196 20.80 -15.17 -9.94
CA PRO A 196 21.91 -14.43 -10.50
C PRO A 196 21.50 -12.98 -10.80
N LYS A 197 22.34 -12.03 -10.39
CA LYS A 197 22.08 -10.61 -10.58
C LYS A 197 22.59 -10.11 -11.93
N SER A 198 21.81 -9.22 -12.54
CA SER A 198 22.15 -8.49 -13.76
C SER A 198 22.42 -7.02 -13.44
N PRO A 199 23.15 -6.29 -14.30
CA PRO A 199 23.37 -4.86 -14.16
C PRO A 199 22.08 -4.06 -14.47
N THR A 200 21.03 -4.31 -13.67
CA THR A 200 19.70 -3.70 -13.83
C THR A 200 19.29 -2.97 -12.58
N ILE A 201 18.85 -1.73 -12.75
CA ILE A 201 18.14 -0.94 -11.75
C ILE A 201 16.66 -1.13 -12.00
N LEU A 202 15.91 -1.59 -11.00
CA LEU A 202 14.47 -1.78 -11.07
C LEU A 202 13.76 -0.68 -10.27
N SER A 203 12.68 -0.13 -10.82
CA SER A 203 11.68 0.62 -10.07
C SER A 203 10.30 0.05 -10.38
N LEU A 204 9.60 -0.39 -9.33
CA LEU A 204 8.29 -1.05 -9.44
C LEU A 204 7.23 -0.21 -8.72
N GLY A 205 6.23 0.27 -9.49
CA GLY A 205 5.13 1.04 -8.94
C GLY A 205 4.20 1.56 -10.03
N ARG A 206 2.93 1.77 -9.69
CA ARG A 206 1.92 2.26 -10.64
C ARG A 206 2.37 3.56 -11.30
N PHE A 207 2.06 3.68 -12.59
CA PHE A 207 2.23 4.94 -13.32
C PHE A 207 1.06 5.87 -12.96
N PHE A 208 1.29 6.75 -12.00
CA PHE A 208 0.37 7.82 -11.64
C PHE A 208 0.94 9.16 -12.09
N ASP A 209 0.12 9.94 -12.77
CA ASP A 209 0.46 11.31 -13.13
C ASP A 209 0.65 12.13 -11.84
N PRO A 210 1.80 12.83 -11.67
CA PRO A 210 2.05 13.70 -10.52
C PRO A 210 0.95 14.73 -10.27
N ALA A 211 0.22 15.17 -11.29
CA ALA A 211 -0.90 16.10 -11.15
C ALA A 211 -2.03 15.55 -10.25
N PHE A 212 -2.15 14.22 -10.13
CA PHE A 212 -3.13 13.58 -9.23
C PHE A 212 -2.60 13.27 -7.83
N GLY A 213 -1.36 13.65 -7.53
CA GLY A 213 -0.79 13.68 -6.18
C GLY A 213 0.09 12.49 -5.81
N HIS A 214 -0.31 11.26 -6.03
CA HIS A 214 0.44 10.07 -5.58
C HIS A 214 1.31 9.47 -6.68
N SER A 215 2.50 10.03 -6.91
CA SER A 215 3.44 9.59 -7.95
C SER A 215 4.56 8.71 -7.40
N LYS A 216 5.01 7.74 -8.21
CA LYS A 216 6.21 6.95 -7.97
C LYS A 216 7.47 7.59 -8.60
N LYS A 217 7.34 8.81 -9.16
CA LYS A 217 8.44 9.63 -9.67
C LYS A 217 9.25 8.97 -10.80
N GLN A 218 8.57 8.22 -11.67
CA GLN A 218 9.25 7.53 -12.78
C GLN A 218 9.97 8.50 -13.72
N ALA A 219 9.43 9.69 -13.96
CA ALA A 219 10.07 10.71 -14.80
C ALA A 219 11.39 11.22 -14.19
N GLU A 220 11.37 11.50 -12.88
CA GLU A 220 12.54 11.95 -12.12
C GLU A 220 13.62 10.85 -12.04
N LEU A 221 13.21 9.60 -11.83
CA LEU A 221 14.12 8.44 -11.86
C LEU A 221 14.75 8.24 -13.25
N LEU A 222 13.96 8.41 -14.32
CA LEU A 222 14.47 8.36 -15.68
C LEU A 222 15.50 9.46 -15.97
N GLU A 223 15.28 10.67 -15.46
CA GLU A 223 16.24 11.79 -15.58
C GLU A 223 17.53 11.50 -14.79
N ALA A 224 17.41 10.99 -13.56
CA ALA A 224 18.55 10.58 -12.74
C ALA A 224 19.40 9.51 -13.47
N PHE A 225 18.75 8.51 -14.07
CA PHE A 225 19.44 7.51 -14.87
C PHE A 225 20.16 8.12 -16.07
N GLY A 226 19.56 9.11 -16.75
CA GLY A 226 20.23 9.85 -17.82
C GLY A 226 21.47 10.61 -17.37
N THR A 227 21.51 11.03 -16.13
CA THR A 227 22.71 11.65 -15.56
C THR A 227 23.82 10.62 -15.35
N LEU A 228 23.48 9.41 -14.87
CA LEU A 228 24.43 8.28 -14.79
C LEU A 228 25.02 7.90 -16.16
N GLU A 229 24.17 7.83 -17.20
CA GLU A 229 24.58 7.53 -18.56
C GLU A 229 25.56 8.56 -19.11
N ARG A 230 25.21 9.85 -19.03
CA ARG A 230 26.08 10.95 -19.51
C ARG A 230 27.40 11.03 -18.79
N ALA A 231 27.44 10.67 -17.51
CA ALA A 231 28.66 10.60 -16.74
C ALA A 231 29.51 9.34 -17.04
N GLY A 232 28.98 8.38 -17.82
CA GLY A 232 29.63 7.08 -18.03
C GLY A 232 29.81 6.28 -16.72
N ALA A 233 28.99 6.56 -15.71
CA ALA A 233 29.18 6.01 -14.37
C ALA A 233 28.52 4.63 -14.16
N ALA A 234 27.72 4.16 -15.13
CA ALA A 234 27.07 2.85 -15.09
C ALA A 234 27.10 2.16 -16.48
N PRO A 235 28.30 1.88 -17.04
CA PRO A 235 28.40 1.27 -18.35
C PRO A 235 27.80 -0.13 -18.36
N GLY A 236 26.90 -0.39 -19.34
CA GLY A 236 26.21 -1.68 -19.48
C GLY A 236 25.06 -1.92 -18.50
N TRP A 237 24.69 -0.93 -17.68
CA TRP A 237 23.52 -1.00 -16.83
C TRP A 237 22.27 -0.52 -17.55
N GLU A 238 21.13 -1.08 -17.15
CA GLU A 238 19.80 -0.73 -17.65
C GLU A 238 18.88 -0.27 -16.52
N LEU A 239 17.92 0.61 -16.85
CA LEU A 239 16.82 0.96 -15.95
C LEU A 239 15.54 0.25 -16.41
N ALA A 240 14.89 -0.49 -15.52
CA ALA A 240 13.59 -1.07 -15.74
C ALA A 240 12.53 -0.35 -14.89
N LEU A 241 11.62 0.38 -15.55
CA LEU A 241 10.45 1.01 -14.96
C LEU A 241 9.24 0.11 -15.19
N VAL A 242 8.64 -0.42 -14.11
CA VAL A 242 7.58 -1.42 -14.20
C VAL A 242 6.38 -0.99 -13.36
N GLY A 243 5.16 -1.15 -13.89
CA GLY A 243 3.99 -0.85 -13.07
C GLY A 243 2.65 -0.99 -13.79
N GLY A 244 1.60 -1.01 -12.98
CA GLY A 244 0.23 -0.90 -13.46
C GLY A 244 -0.09 0.51 -13.93
N CYS A 245 -1.00 0.61 -14.89
CA CYS A 245 -1.52 1.88 -15.40
C CYS A 245 -2.99 1.71 -15.76
N ASP A 246 -3.84 2.55 -15.21
CA ASP A 246 -5.24 2.65 -15.58
C ASP A 246 -5.46 3.61 -16.77
N ALA A 247 -6.72 3.73 -17.23
CA ALA A 247 -7.05 4.54 -18.37
C ALA A 247 -6.74 6.03 -18.16
N THR A 248 -6.85 6.53 -16.93
CA THR A 248 -6.65 7.96 -16.59
C THR A 248 -5.18 8.36 -16.67
N ASN A 249 -4.28 7.43 -16.42
CA ASN A 249 -2.84 7.68 -16.34
C ASN A 249 -2.06 7.29 -17.63
N ARG A 250 -2.76 6.93 -18.72
CA ARG A 250 -2.13 6.47 -19.96
C ARG A 250 -1.21 7.50 -20.60
N GLU A 251 -1.57 8.78 -20.54
CA GLU A 251 -0.78 9.86 -21.14
C GLU A 251 0.57 10.01 -20.41
N TYR A 252 0.56 9.93 -19.07
CA TYR A 252 1.79 9.93 -18.29
C TYR A 252 2.69 8.73 -18.60
N ALA A 253 2.12 7.52 -18.62
CA ALA A 253 2.87 6.32 -18.97
C ALA A 253 3.46 6.38 -20.39
N LEU A 254 2.71 6.96 -21.36
CA LEU A 254 3.20 7.18 -22.72
C LEU A 254 4.35 8.20 -22.73
N ALA A 255 4.24 9.31 -22.01
CA ALA A 255 5.29 10.32 -21.91
C ALA A 255 6.59 9.72 -21.35
N VAL A 256 6.52 8.90 -20.30
CA VAL A 256 7.69 8.19 -19.75
C VAL A 256 8.29 7.23 -20.78
N ARG A 257 7.47 6.48 -21.53
CA ARG A 257 7.94 5.59 -22.61
C ARG A 257 8.64 6.35 -23.74
N LEU A 258 8.09 7.49 -24.17
CA LEU A 258 8.70 8.31 -25.22
C LEU A 258 10.03 8.90 -24.75
N ALA A 259 10.13 9.36 -23.51
CA ALA A 259 11.38 9.88 -22.93
C ALA A 259 12.46 8.80 -22.73
N ALA A 260 12.08 7.52 -22.71
CA ALA A 260 12.99 6.38 -22.60
C ALA A 260 13.54 5.91 -23.96
N LEU A 261 12.99 6.38 -25.09
CA LEU A 261 13.39 5.91 -26.44
C LEU A 261 14.87 6.16 -26.72
N GLY A 262 15.53 5.16 -27.29
CA GLY A 262 16.95 5.23 -27.67
C GLY A 262 17.94 5.16 -26.51
N ARG A 263 17.46 4.86 -25.30
CA ARG A 263 18.25 4.72 -24.06
C ARG A 263 18.21 3.28 -23.54
N PRO A 264 19.17 2.84 -22.73
CA PRO A 264 19.09 1.53 -22.08
C PRO A 264 18.04 1.53 -20.93
N VAL A 265 16.81 1.82 -21.29
CA VAL A 265 15.67 1.91 -20.39
C VAL A 265 14.50 1.09 -20.91
N GLN A 266 13.99 0.20 -20.08
CA GLN A 266 12.81 -0.60 -20.37
C GLN A 266 11.61 -0.06 -19.58
N VAL A 267 10.47 0.18 -20.25
CA VAL A 267 9.24 0.65 -19.61
C VAL A 267 8.14 -0.37 -19.83
N HIS A 268 7.79 -1.09 -18.77
CA HIS A 268 6.82 -2.18 -18.78
C HIS A 268 5.51 -1.74 -18.09
N VAL A 269 4.52 -1.40 -18.89
CA VAL A 269 3.18 -1.02 -18.41
C VAL A 269 2.28 -2.24 -18.41
N ASN A 270 1.63 -2.54 -17.27
CA ASN A 270 0.76 -3.70 -17.07
C ASN A 270 1.46 -5.04 -17.44
N ALA A 271 2.71 -5.19 -16.99
CA ALA A 271 3.52 -6.35 -17.26
C ALA A 271 2.90 -7.64 -16.69
N PRO A 272 3.07 -8.78 -17.38
CA PRO A 272 2.71 -10.08 -16.81
C PRO A 272 3.50 -10.37 -15.53
N GLY A 273 2.88 -11.06 -14.55
CA GLY A 273 3.51 -11.40 -13.26
C GLY A 273 4.84 -12.15 -13.41
N ALA A 274 4.96 -13.04 -14.38
CA ALA A 274 6.22 -13.75 -14.66
C ALA A 274 7.37 -12.81 -15.04
N LEU A 275 7.10 -11.72 -15.78
CA LEU A 275 8.12 -10.72 -16.10
C LEU A 275 8.50 -9.92 -14.86
N VAL A 276 7.52 -9.51 -14.03
CA VAL A 276 7.77 -8.80 -12.77
C VAL A 276 8.63 -9.66 -11.84
N ALA A 277 8.28 -10.93 -11.64
CA ALA A 277 9.05 -11.86 -10.82
C ALA A 277 10.49 -12.06 -11.34
N ARG A 278 10.67 -12.14 -12.67
CA ARG A 278 12.00 -12.22 -13.28
C ARG A 278 12.84 -10.97 -13.00
N LEU A 279 12.26 -9.78 -13.21
CA LEU A 279 12.97 -8.51 -12.98
C LEU A 279 13.31 -8.31 -11.50
N LEU A 280 12.42 -8.67 -10.56
CA LEU A 280 12.72 -8.68 -9.13
C LEU A 280 13.91 -9.60 -8.82
N ARG A 281 13.89 -10.83 -9.34
CA ARG A 281 14.96 -11.82 -9.12
C ARG A 281 16.32 -11.37 -9.65
N GLU A 282 16.33 -10.77 -10.85
CA GLU A 282 17.58 -10.50 -11.59
C GLU A 282 18.17 -9.11 -11.33
N SER A 283 17.37 -8.13 -10.89
CA SER A 283 17.85 -6.77 -10.67
C SER A 283 18.81 -6.67 -9.50
N SER A 284 19.92 -5.92 -9.68
CA SER A 284 20.93 -5.68 -8.65
C SER A 284 20.57 -4.53 -7.72
N VAL A 285 19.91 -3.49 -8.22
CA VAL A 285 19.52 -2.29 -7.48
C VAL A 285 18.02 -2.04 -7.64
N TYR A 286 17.39 -1.59 -6.57
CA TYR A 286 16.00 -1.14 -6.58
C TYR A 286 15.92 0.35 -6.25
N TRP A 287 15.39 1.15 -7.17
CA TRP A 287 15.17 2.57 -6.95
C TRP A 287 13.74 2.87 -6.51
N HIS A 288 13.61 3.66 -5.46
CA HIS A 288 12.34 4.14 -4.96
C HIS A 288 12.36 5.66 -4.79
N GLY A 289 11.39 6.36 -5.40
CA GLY A 289 11.36 7.82 -5.43
C GLY A 289 10.07 8.48 -4.90
N ALA A 290 9.06 7.70 -4.46
CA ALA A 290 7.80 8.30 -4.01
C ALA A 290 8.02 9.27 -2.82
N GLY A 291 7.39 10.43 -2.87
CA GLY A 291 7.59 11.50 -1.89
C GLY A 291 8.69 12.50 -2.25
N PHE A 292 9.57 12.20 -3.22
CA PHE A 292 10.58 13.17 -3.63
C PHE A 292 9.96 14.48 -4.15
N GLY A 293 10.45 15.62 -3.63
CA GLY A 293 9.93 16.95 -3.95
C GLY A 293 8.61 17.31 -3.30
N GLU A 294 8.05 16.44 -2.44
CA GLU A 294 6.83 16.72 -1.68
C GLU A 294 7.15 17.19 -0.25
N ASP A 295 6.24 17.99 0.32
CA ASP A 295 6.32 18.45 1.72
C ASP A 295 5.65 17.41 2.64
N PRO A 296 6.38 16.70 3.52
CA PRO A 296 5.83 15.64 4.34
C PRO A 296 4.79 16.13 5.38
N ASP A 297 4.82 17.40 5.77
CA ASP A 297 3.88 17.97 6.72
C ASP A 297 2.59 18.47 6.05
N ARG A 298 2.65 18.87 4.80
CA ARG A 298 1.50 19.35 4.01
C ARG A 298 0.82 18.27 3.21
N HIS A 299 1.62 17.33 2.67
CA HIS A 299 1.17 16.29 1.75
C HIS A 299 1.69 14.91 2.15
N PRO A 300 1.45 14.45 3.38
CA PRO A 300 1.91 13.14 3.85
C PRO A 300 1.32 11.98 3.03
N GLU A 301 0.14 12.17 2.45
CA GLU A 301 -0.53 11.19 1.59
C GLU A 301 0.20 10.93 0.26
N ARG A 302 1.17 11.78 -0.11
CA ARG A 302 1.95 11.63 -1.35
C ARG A 302 3.22 10.82 -1.18
N PHE A 303 3.51 10.38 0.04
CA PHE A 303 4.65 9.54 0.35
C PHE A 303 4.31 8.05 0.22
N GLU A 304 5.33 7.22 0.18
CA GLU A 304 5.15 5.78 0.35
C GLU A 304 4.90 5.48 1.82
N HIS A 305 3.73 4.94 2.13
CA HIS A 305 3.37 4.68 3.51
C HIS A 305 4.07 3.45 4.07
N PHE A 306 4.33 2.43 3.24
CA PHE A 306 5.14 1.26 3.54
C PHE A 306 6.06 0.92 2.38
N GLY A 307 5.56 0.27 1.32
CA GLY A 307 6.32 -0.11 0.14
C GLY A 307 6.50 -1.62 0.02
N ILE A 308 5.43 -2.36 -0.27
CA ILE A 308 5.46 -3.82 -0.48
C ILE A 308 6.49 -4.18 -1.54
N ALA A 309 6.48 -3.52 -2.70
CA ALA A 309 7.41 -3.76 -3.80
C ALA A 309 8.89 -3.53 -3.43
N LEU A 310 9.15 -2.60 -2.50
CA LEU A 310 10.49 -2.39 -1.94
C LEU A 310 10.95 -3.63 -1.16
N VAL A 311 10.10 -4.15 -0.28
CA VAL A 311 10.43 -5.35 0.51
C VAL A 311 10.57 -6.59 -0.37
N GLU A 312 9.75 -6.73 -1.41
CA GLU A 312 9.87 -7.79 -2.42
C GLU A 312 11.22 -7.75 -3.14
N ALA A 313 11.67 -6.54 -3.53
CA ALA A 313 12.99 -6.35 -4.15
C ALA A 313 14.13 -6.68 -3.19
N MET A 314 14.01 -6.27 -1.92
CA MET A 314 14.95 -6.64 -0.84
C MET A 314 14.99 -8.15 -0.63
N ALA A 315 13.85 -8.82 -0.56
CA ALA A 315 13.74 -10.26 -0.41
C ALA A 315 14.43 -11.01 -1.56
N ALA A 316 14.34 -10.50 -2.78
CA ALA A 316 15.05 -11.02 -3.94
C ALA A 316 16.55 -10.66 -3.96
N GLY A 317 17.03 -9.84 -3.03
CA GLY A 317 18.44 -9.47 -2.88
C GLY A 317 18.88 -8.28 -3.74
N ALA A 318 17.99 -7.46 -4.22
CA ALA A 318 18.33 -6.16 -4.80
C ALA A 318 18.68 -5.16 -3.70
N VAL A 319 19.70 -4.31 -3.94
CA VAL A 319 20.06 -3.24 -3.02
C VAL A 319 19.06 -2.10 -3.14
N PRO A 320 18.29 -1.78 -2.08
CA PRO A 320 17.37 -0.67 -2.13
C PRO A 320 18.12 0.66 -2.01
N VAL A 321 17.86 1.57 -2.94
CA VAL A 321 18.29 2.97 -2.93
C VAL A 321 17.01 3.81 -2.94
N VAL A 322 16.61 4.28 -1.77
CA VAL A 322 15.28 4.82 -1.54
C VAL A 322 15.30 6.29 -1.16
N TYR A 323 14.28 7.05 -1.55
CA TYR A 323 14.06 8.36 -0.97
C TYR A 323 13.86 8.22 0.54
N GLY A 324 14.72 8.85 1.33
CA GLY A 324 14.87 8.63 2.77
C GLY A 324 13.76 9.27 3.59
N ALA A 325 12.48 8.94 3.30
CA ALA A 325 11.33 9.48 4.00
C ALA A 325 10.23 8.42 4.17
N ALA A 326 9.34 8.65 5.15
CA ALA A 326 8.13 7.85 5.42
C ALA A 326 8.42 6.33 5.59
N GLY A 327 7.60 5.45 5.01
CA GLY A 327 7.75 4.01 5.13
C GLY A 327 9.11 3.46 4.67
N PRO A 328 9.65 3.85 3.50
CA PRO A 328 10.97 3.41 3.05
C PRO A 328 12.11 3.71 4.03
N ALA A 329 12.05 4.85 4.73
CA ALA A 329 13.05 5.19 5.75
C ALA A 329 12.97 4.32 7.02
N GLU A 330 11.85 3.66 7.26
CA GLU A 330 11.68 2.69 8.37
C GLU A 330 12.18 1.30 7.98
N ILE A 331 11.95 0.93 6.71
CA ILE A 331 12.28 -0.39 6.17
C ILE A 331 13.78 -0.50 5.96
N VAL A 332 14.37 0.47 5.28
CA VAL A 332 15.80 0.47 4.90
C VAL A 332 16.61 1.22 5.95
N ARG A 333 17.65 0.58 6.45
CA ARG A 333 18.65 1.20 7.34
C ARG A 333 19.83 1.66 6.50
N ASP A 334 20.02 2.99 6.40
CA ASP A 334 21.06 3.56 5.53
C ASP A 334 22.46 3.03 5.85
N GLY A 335 23.19 2.61 4.82
CA GLY A 335 24.52 2.00 4.91
C GLY A 335 24.57 0.57 5.47
N VAL A 336 23.44 0.03 5.98
CA VAL A 336 23.35 -1.31 6.58
C VAL A 336 22.75 -2.31 5.60
N ASP A 337 21.52 -2.06 5.14
CA ASP A 337 20.76 -2.95 4.25
C ASP A 337 20.19 -2.24 3.03
N GLY A 338 20.71 -1.04 2.72
CA GLY A 338 20.39 -0.22 1.57
C GLY A 338 20.94 1.18 1.76
N ARG A 339 20.49 2.10 0.91
CA ARG A 339 20.93 3.49 0.95
C ARG A 339 19.74 4.44 0.86
N HIS A 340 19.83 5.56 1.60
CA HIS A 340 18.92 6.67 1.48
C HIS A 340 19.48 7.77 0.58
N TRP A 341 18.62 8.45 -0.15
CA TRP A 341 18.94 9.63 -0.93
C TRP A 341 17.92 10.73 -0.68
N HIS A 342 18.33 12.01 -0.82
CA HIS A 342 17.49 13.18 -0.61
C HIS A 342 17.57 14.16 -1.78
N SER A 343 18.48 13.97 -2.72
CA SER A 343 18.58 14.71 -3.96
C SER A 343 18.91 13.78 -5.14
N VAL A 344 18.64 14.23 -6.36
CA VAL A 344 18.97 13.46 -7.58
C VAL A 344 20.47 13.22 -7.67
N GLU A 345 21.28 14.20 -7.26
CA GLU A 345 22.75 14.09 -7.23
C GLU A 345 23.22 12.99 -6.28
N GLU A 346 22.57 12.88 -5.10
CA GLU A 346 22.87 11.78 -4.15
C GLU A 346 22.46 10.43 -4.72
N LEU A 347 21.27 10.31 -5.34
CA LEU A 347 20.83 9.08 -6.00
C LEU A 347 21.85 8.62 -7.05
N VAL A 348 22.33 9.55 -7.89
CA VAL A 348 23.32 9.29 -8.93
C VAL A 348 24.66 8.87 -8.30
N ALA A 349 25.17 9.62 -7.31
CA ALA A 349 26.45 9.34 -6.66
C ALA A 349 26.45 7.99 -5.92
N ILE A 350 25.38 7.70 -5.17
CA ILE A 350 25.21 6.41 -4.48
C ILE A 350 25.21 5.26 -5.49
N THR A 351 24.45 5.39 -6.57
CA THR A 351 24.35 4.33 -7.56
C THR A 351 25.65 4.13 -8.30
N ALA A 352 26.37 5.21 -8.67
CA ALA A 352 27.70 5.12 -9.27
C ALA A 352 28.70 4.41 -8.35
N GLY A 353 28.66 4.70 -7.05
CA GLY A 353 29.47 4.02 -6.04
C GLY A 353 29.19 2.52 -5.96
N LEU A 354 27.91 2.12 -5.96
CA LEU A 354 27.50 0.71 -5.94
C LEU A 354 27.91 -0.03 -7.23
N VAL A 355 27.82 0.64 -8.38
CA VAL A 355 28.29 0.09 -9.67
C VAL A 355 29.80 -0.13 -9.66
N ALA A 356 30.56 0.78 -9.07
CA ALA A 356 32.01 0.72 -9.00
C ALA A 356 32.53 -0.27 -7.93
N ASP A 357 31.71 -0.66 -6.95
CA ASP A 357 32.05 -1.57 -5.86
C ASP A 357 31.11 -2.79 -5.80
N PRO A 358 31.38 -3.85 -6.59
CA PRO A 358 30.57 -5.07 -6.57
C PRO A 358 30.55 -5.79 -5.20
N ALA A 359 31.57 -5.62 -4.37
CA ALA A 359 31.62 -6.24 -3.05
C ALA A 359 30.64 -5.57 -2.10
N GLU A 360 30.55 -4.24 -2.10
CA GLU A 360 29.59 -3.48 -1.33
C GLU A 360 28.16 -3.73 -1.83
N LEU A 361 27.96 -3.79 -3.16
CA LEU A 361 26.69 -4.15 -3.76
C LEU A 361 26.21 -5.53 -3.26
N ALA A 362 27.08 -6.53 -3.27
CA ALA A 362 26.75 -7.88 -2.79
C ALA A 362 26.47 -7.89 -1.27
N ARG A 363 27.26 -7.16 -0.47
CA ARG A 363 27.09 -7.04 0.98
C ARG A 363 25.72 -6.45 1.34
N LEU A 364 25.38 -5.32 0.71
CA LEU A 364 24.09 -4.65 0.96
C LEU A 364 22.92 -5.50 0.48
N GLY A 365 23.02 -6.16 -0.67
CA GLY A 365 21.98 -7.07 -1.18
C GLY A 365 21.72 -8.25 -0.26
N ALA A 366 22.77 -8.85 0.32
CA ALA A 366 22.65 -9.90 1.31
C ALA A 366 21.99 -9.39 2.61
N ALA A 367 22.37 -8.21 3.08
CA ALA A 367 21.78 -7.58 4.25
C ALA A 367 20.31 -7.19 4.01
N ALA A 368 19.96 -6.67 2.84
CA ALA A 368 18.60 -6.37 2.43
C ALA A 368 17.69 -7.61 2.50
N ARG A 369 18.20 -8.75 2.02
CA ARG A 369 17.46 -10.03 2.07
C ARG A 369 17.16 -10.48 3.49
N LEU A 370 18.12 -10.35 4.40
CA LEU A 370 17.88 -10.66 5.83
C LEU A 370 16.88 -9.70 6.45
N ARG A 371 16.98 -8.40 6.12
CA ARG A 371 16.03 -7.38 6.63
C ARG A 371 14.60 -7.62 6.14
N ALA A 372 14.41 -8.09 4.91
CA ALA A 372 13.08 -8.38 4.37
C ALA A 372 12.31 -9.42 5.18
N LEU A 373 12.99 -10.34 5.88
CA LEU A 373 12.35 -11.34 6.75
C LEU A 373 11.58 -10.69 7.92
N ASP A 374 11.99 -9.49 8.34
CA ASP A 374 11.31 -8.73 9.39
C ASP A 374 9.90 -8.26 8.96
N PHE A 375 9.55 -8.38 7.69
CA PHE A 375 8.27 -7.99 7.11
C PHE A 375 7.51 -9.19 6.53
N GLY A 376 7.93 -10.41 6.84
CA GLY A 376 7.32 -11.64 6.35
C GLY A 376 6.01 -12.00 7.08
N VAL A 377 5.29 -12.94 6.47
CA VAL A 377 3.99 -13.45 6.98
C VAL A 377 4.10 -14.02 8.39
N ASP A 378 5.23 -14.68 8.73
CA ASP A 378 5.41 -15.30 10.05
C ASP A 378 5.44 -14.26 11.18
N ARG A 379 6.09 -13.11 10.95
CA ARG A 379 6.07 -12.00 11.90
C ARG A 379 4.67 -11.42 12.01
N PHE A 380 4.03 -11.15 10.88
CA PHE A 380 2.67 -10.62 10.83
C PHE A 380 1.70 -11.53 11.62
N ARG A 381 1.75 -12.84 11.40
CA ARG A 381 0.95 -13.83 12.13
C ARG A 381 1.17 -13.70 13.64
N ARG A 382 2.43 -13.76 14.10
CA ARG A 382 2.72 -13.67 15.53
C ARG A 382 2.17 -12.40 16.18
N GLU A 383 2.33 -11.25 15.53
CA GLU A 383 1.88 -9.96 16.04
C GLU A 383 0.35 -9.87 16.06
N LEU A 384 -0.32 -10.30 14.98
CA LEU A 384 -1.78 -10.31 14.90
C LEU A 384 -2.40 -11.26 15.92
N THR A 385 -1.91 -12.50 16.00
CA THR A 385 -2.45 -13.52 16.92
C THR A 385 -2.22 -13.10 18.39
N ALA A 386 -1.03 -12.56 18.73
CA ALA A 386 -0.76 -12.06 20.07
C ALA A 386 -1.70 -10.91 20.47
N ALA A 387 -2.00 -9.99 19.55
CA ALA A 387 -2.94 -8.91 19.80
C ALA A 387 -4.36 -9.43 20.04
N LEU A 388 -4.81 -10.40 19.23
CA LEU A 388 -6.13 -11.02 19.37
C LEU A 388 -6.25 -11.78 20.68
N GLU A 389 -5.25 -12.59 21.05
CA GLU A 389 -5.22 -13.35 22.31
C GLU A 389 -5.27 -12.44 23.54
N ALA A 390 -4.50 -11.34 23.52
CA ALA A 390 -4.49 -10.36 24.61
C ALA A 390 -5.86 -9.70 24.80
N ASP A 391 -6.54 -9.33 23.71
CA ASP A 391 -7.85 -8.69 23.79
C ASP A 391 -8.96 -9.68 24.19
N LEU A 392 -8.88 -10.94 23.72
CA LEU A 392 -9.84 -11.99 24.09
C LEU A 392 -9.72 -12.39 25.59
N ALA A 393 -8.51 -12.32 26.15
CA ALA A 393 -8.30 -12.60 27.57
C ALA A 393 -8.86 -11.48 28.47
N GLY A 394 -9.11 -10.30 27.92
CA GLY A 394 -9.68 -9.14 28.65
C GLY A 394 -11.21 -9.00 28.53
N LEU A 395 -11.90 -9.91 27.79
CA LEU A 395 -13.37 -10.00 27.69
C LEU A 395 -13.92 -10.98 28.74
#